data_3a97f59b236abf93dbd26b85923b0926
#
_entry.id   3a97f59b236abf93dbd26b85923b0926
#
_cell.length_a   1.000
_cell.length_b   1.000
_cell.length_c   1.000
_cell.angle_alpha   90.00
_cell.angle_beta   90.00
_cell.angle_gamma   90.00
#
_symmetry.space_group_name_H-M   'P 1'
#
loop_
_entity.id
_entity.type
_entity.pdbx_description
1 polymer ?
#
loop_
_entity_poly.entity_id
_entity_poly.type
_entity_poly.pdbx_seq_one_letter_code
_entity_poly.pdbx_strand_id
1 'polypeptide(L)'
;VYRIKNILVIVSFTFLFSCKKETENIVKVLPAQTLTDQSYGTDAAQKMDIYLPAGRSSDTTKLIIMIHGGAWVTGDKRDFAIFIPIIQQRLPSYAIANINYRLATNTSNHFPSQENDMKAAINFLLQQSGNYAISQKIVLLGASSGAHLATLQAYKYAEPKISAVVDFFGPVDMAALYNSTTIPFNRSIIEGLMNGTPTSNPLLFQQSSPLNFVTNQSSPTIIFHGDKDEVVPVAQSIALKDKLQSLGVTNQLFIYPNQGHDIWPDPIMTDAFNKTEAFIKSNVK
;
A
#
# COMPACT_ATOMS: atom_id res chain seq x y z
N VAL A 1 6.76 6.57 106.16
CA VAL A 1 6.48 5.49 105.22
C VAL A 1 5.91 6.07 103.96
N TYR A 2 6.73 6.28 102.88
CA TYR A 2 6.31 6.80 101.60
C TYR A 2 6.04 5.64 100.62
N ARG A 3 4.82 5.55 100.08
CA ARG A 3 4.45 4.61 99.02
C ARG A 3 4.70 5.27 97.66
N ILE A 4 5.60 4.70 96.86
CA ILE A 4 5.89 5.04 95.49
C ILE A 4 4.80 4.35 94.64
N LYS A 5 4.02 5.12 93.91
CA LYS A 5 3.07 4.63 92.86
C LYS A 5 3.80 4.51 91.53
N ASN A 6 3.96 3.27 91.00
CA ASN A 6 4.47 3.00 89.71
C ASN A 6 3.39 3.42 88.67
N ILE A 7 3.72 4.36 87.76
CA ILE A 7 2.89 4.74 86.59
C ILE A 7 3.45 3.93 85.41
N LEU A 8 2.62 3.03 84.93
CA LEU A 8 2.93 2.24 83.72
C LEU A 8 2.53 3.10 82.50
N VAL A 9 3.49 3.60 81.72
CA VAL A 9 3.23 4.33 80.46
C VAL A 9 3.18 3.28 79.36
N ILE A 10 1.97 3.04 78.75
CA ILE A 10 1.76 2.21 77.60
C ILE A 10 1.96 3.10 76.35
N VAL A 11 3.08 2.90 75.67
CA VAL A 11 3.34 3.52 74.36
C VAL A 11 2.64 2.68 73.26
N SER A 12 1.55 3.18 72.71
CA SER A 12 0.82 2.56 71.61
C SER A 12 1.51 2.94 70.31
N PHE A 13 2.15 1.97 69.63
CA PHE A 13 2.74 2.13 68.32
C PHE A 13 1.66 1.90 67.29
N THR A 14 1.11 2.97 66.67
CA THR A 14 0.22 2.89 65.51
C THR A 14 1.04 2.72 64.24
N PHE A 15 1.04 1.50 63.70
CA PHE A 15 1.57 1.24 62.37
C PHE A 15 0.60 1.79 61.30
N LEU A 16 0.97 2.92 60.69
CA LEU A 16 0.30 3.42 59.50
C LEU A 16 0.73 2.58 58.29
N PHE A 17 -0.08 1.59 57.91
CA PHE A 17 0.03 0.92 56.61
C PHE A 17 -0.36 1.91 55.53
N SER A 18 0.62 2.55 54.87
CA SER A 18 0.44 3.28 53.65
C SER A 18 0.25 2.28 52.49
N CYS A 19 -0.99 1.95 52.14
CA CYS A 19 -1.27 1.29 50.87
C CYS A 19 -0.94 2.26 49.73
N LYS A 20 0.26 2.10 49.13
CA LYS A 20 0.51 2.63 47.79
C LYS A 20 -0.46 1.92 46.83
N LYS A 21 -1.51 2.61 46.34
CA LYS A 21 -2.26 2.21 45.16
C LYS A 21 -1.26 2.27 43.99
N GLU A 22 -0.73 1.11 43.57
CA GLU A 22 -0.16 1.01 42.25
C GLU A 22 -1.29 1.29 41.25
N THR A 23 -1.26 2.45 40.62
CA THR A 23 -2.08 2.72 39.43
C THR A 23 -1.51 1.83 38.33
N GLU A 24 -2.08 0.64 38.15
CA GLU A 24 -1.87 -0.10 36.91
C GLU A 24 -2.25 0.85 35.76
N ASN A 25 -1.23 1.28 35.01
CA ASN A 25 -1.44 1.93 33.73
C ASN A 25 -2.00 0.87 32.78
N ILE A 26 -3.32 0.69 32.79
CA ILE A 26 -4.03 -0.12 31.83
C ILE A 26 -3.82 0.59 30.48
N VAL A 27 -2.83 0.13 29.70
CA VAL A 27 -2.64 0.57 28.30
C VAL A 27 -3.93 0.17 27.57
N LYS A 28 -4.75 1.14 27.27
CA LYS A 28 -6.01 0.92 26.55
C LYS A 28 -5.69 0.43 25.15
N VAL A 29 -5.80 -0.87 24.93
CA VAL A 29 -5.61 -1.48 23.60
C VAL A 29 -6.73 -1.02 22.68
N LEU A 30 -6.38 -0.35 21.59
CA LEU A 30 -7.35 0.06 20.58
C LEU A 30 -7.95 -1.19 19.90
N PRO A 31 -9.28 -1.32 19.78
CA PRO A 31 -9.92 -2.44 19.11
C PRO A 31 -9.68 -2.39 17.60
N ALA A 32 -9.78 -3.53 16.91
CA ALA A 32 -9.85 -3.56 15.47
C ALA A 32 -11.06 -2.73 14.97
N GLN A 33 -10.90 -2.08 13.82
CA GLN A 33 -11.94 -1.22 13.25
C GLN A 33 -11.92 -1.30 11.73
N THR A 34 -13.09 -1.33 11.11
CA THR A 34 -13.26 -1.19 9.66
C THR A 34 -14.04 0.10 9.39
N LEU A 35 -13.50 0.94 8.53
CA LEU A 35 -14.12 2.17 8.06
C LEU A 35 -14.37 2.03 6.57
N THR A 36 -15.62 1.99 6.16
CA THR A 36 -16.01 1.85 4.74
C THR A 36 -16.26 3.20 4.09
N ASP A 37 -16.02 3.29 2.79
CA ASP A 37 -16.34 4.43 1.93
C ASP A 37 -15.83 5.80 2.44
N GLN A 38 -14.65 5.80 3.08
CA GLN A 38 -14.03 7.05 3.53
C GLN A 38 -13.63 7.90 2.33
N SER A 39 -14.15 9.15 2.27
CA SER A 39 -13.80 10.09 1.21
C SER A 39 -12.40 10.65 1.44
N TYR A 40 -11.54 10.60 0.43
CA TYR A 40 -10.22 11.26 0.44
C TYR A 40 -10.13 12.46 -0.51
N GLY A 41 -11.22 12.79 -1.20
CA GLY A 41 -11.36 13.93 -2.08
C GLY A 41 -12.82 14.30 -2.27
N THR A 42 -13.09 15.20 -3.21
CA THR A 42 -14.43 15.76 -3.46
C THR A 42 -15.23 14.98 -4.50
N ASP A 43 -14.58 14.14 -5.30
CA ASP A 43 -15.24 13.30 -6.31
C ASP A 43 -15.85 12.06 -5.65
N ALA A 44 -17.00 11.62 -6.17
CA ALA A 44 -17.72 10.44 -5.66
C ALA A 44 -16.89 9.15 -5.76
N ALA A 45 -15.97 9.05 -6.73
CA ALA A 45 -15.08 7.91 -6.90
C ALA A 45 -13.87 7.93 -5.94
N GLN A 46 -13.58 9.07 -5.30
CA GLN A 46 -12.45 9.21 -4.38
C GLN A 46 -12.79 8.64 -3.00
N LYS A 47 -12.95 7.31 -2.92
CA LYS A 47 -13.34 6.54 -1.75
C LYS A 47 -12.32 5.46 -1.41
N MET A 48 -12.22 5.13 -0.13
CA MET A 48 -11.43 3.99 0.34
C MET A 48 -12.10 3.27 1.49
N ASP A 49 -11.78 1.99 1.66
CA ASP A 49 -12.07 1.22 2.86
C ASP A 49 -10.78 1.06 3.66
N ILE A 50 -10.86 1.29 4.97
CA ILE A 50 -9.72 1.25 5.87
C ILE A 50 -9.94 0.17 6.91
N TYR A 51 -8.97 -0.73 7.04
CA TYR A 51 -8.96 -1.84 7.99
C TYR A 51 -7.84 -1.60 8.99
N LEU A 52 -8.22 -1.27 10.22
CA LEU A 52 -7.30 -0.94 11.31
C LEU A 52 -7.17 -2.15 12.25
N PRO A 53 -5.95 -2.67 12.51
CA PRO A 53 -5.77 -3.82 13.41
C PRO A 53 -6.01 -3.43 14.87
N ALA A 54 -6.29 -4.44 15.72
CA ALA A 54 -6.28 -4.26 17.17
C ALA A 54 -4.86 -3.99 17.66
N GLY A 55 -4.73 -3.25 18.76
CA GLY A 55 -3.43 -2.94 19.37
C GLY A 55 -2.54 -2.01 18.55
N ARG A 56 -3.09 -1.31 17.56
CA ARG A 56 -2.36 -0.40 16.69
C ARG A 56 -1.76 0.80 17.44
N SER A 57 -0.66 1.30 16.92
CA SER A 57 -0.01 2.51 17.39
C SER A 57 0.64 3.28 16.24
N SER A 58 0.81 4.58 16.40
CA SER A 58 1.46 5.45 15.40
C SER A 58 2.93 5.10 15.16
N ASP A 59 3.58 4.40 16.09
CA ASP A 59 4.99 4.05 15.97
C ASP A 59 5.22 2.75 15.19
N THR A 60 4.30 1.78 15.32
CA THR A 60 4.55 0.40 14.88
C THR A 60 3.61 -0.08 13.78
N THR A 61 2.38 0.47 13.69
CA THR A 61 1.39 0.00 12.73
C THR A 61 1.66 0.59 11.35
N LYS A 62 2.19 -0.22 10.47
CA LYS A 62 2.50 0.16 9.08
C LYS A 62 1.25 0.11 8.23
N LEU A 63 1.28 0.73 7.04
CA LEU A 63 0.14 0.85 6.15
C LEU A 63 0.40 0.17 4.81
N ILE A 64 -0.55 -0.65 4.36
CA ILE A 64 -0.61 -1.15 2.98
C ILE A 64 -1.73 -0.40 2.27
N ILE A 65 -1.43 0.21 1.12
CA ILE A 65 -2.44 0.79 0.24
C ILE A 65 -2.60 -0.15 -0.94
N MET A 66 -3.82 -0.68 -1.13
CA MET A 66 -4.18 -1.60 -2.20
C MET A 66 -4.88 -0.83 -3.30
N ILE A 67 -4.45 -1.08 -4.55
CA ILE A 67 -4.86 -0.32 -5.74
C ILE A 67 -5.31 -1.31 -6.81
N HIS A 68 -6.61 -1.29 -7.13
CA HIS A 68 -7.20 -2.22 -8.09
C HIS A 68 -6.72 -1.99 -9.53
N GLY A 69 -6.80 -3.04 -10.35
CA GLY A 69 -6.59 -3.00 -11.80
C GLY A 69 -7.80 -2.47 -12.55
N GLY A 70 -7.89 -2.80 -13.86
CA GLY A 70 -9.02 -2.43 -14.71
C GLY A 70 -8.67 -1.39 -15.78
N ALA A 71 -7.42 -1.39 -16.23
CA ALA A 71 -6.93 -0.57 -17.35
C ALA A 71 -7.27 0.93 -17.20
N TRP A 72 -7.34 1.44 -15.98
CA TRP A 72 -7.69 2.82 -15.62
C TRP A 72 -9.12 3.26 -15.98
N VAL A 73 -9.92 2.43 -16.66
CA VAL A 73 -11.26 2.74 -17.17
C VAL A 73 -12.38 1.93 -16.51
N THR A 74 -12.02 0.90 -15.74
CA THR A 74 -12.95 0.03 -14.99
C THR A 74 -12.31 -0.42 -13.67
N GLY A 75 -13.05 -1.21 -12.90
CA GLY A 75 -12.59 -1.75 -11.61
C GLY A 75 -13.14 -1.00 -10.41
N ASP A 76 -13.01 -1.61 -9.27
CA ASP A 76 -13.46 -1.08 -7.97
C ASP A 76 -12.62 -1.70 -6.85
N LYS A 77 -12.49 -1.00 -5.72
CA LYS A 77 -11.81 -1.52 -4.53
C LYS A 77 -12.35 -2.89 -4.08
N ARG A 78 -13.62 -3.22 -4.37
CA ARG A 78 -14.22 -4.52 -4.07
C ARG A 78 -13.56 -5.68 -4.81
N ASP A 79 -12.92 -5.43 -5.95
CA ASP A 79 -12.19 -6.47 -6.69
C ASP A 79 -11.01 -7.02 -5.89
N PHE A 80 -10.43 -6.18 -5.01
CA PHE A 80 -9.35 -6.57 -4.11
C PHE A 80 -9.81 -7.01 -2.71
N ALA A 81 -11.11 -6.88 -2.41
CA ALA A 81 -11.64 -7.23 -1.08
C ALA A 81 -11.40 -8.70 -0.70
N ILE A 82 -11.34 -9.61 -1.68
CA ILE A 82 -11.05 -11.04 -1.46
C ILE A 82 -9.66 -11.28 -0.85
N PHE A 83 -8.70 -10.37 -1.04
CA PHE A 83 -7.34 -10.49 -0.54
C PHE A 83 -7.16 -9.90 0.86
N ILE A 84 -8.10 -9.09 1.35
CA ILE A 84 -8.01 -8.43 2.65
C ILE A 84 -7.80 -9.44 3.80
N PRO A 85 -8.59 -10.51 3.93
CA PRO A 85 -8.39 -11.50 5.00
C PRO A 85 -7.02 -12.19 4.92
N ILE A 86 -6.52 -12.44 3.71
CA ILE A 86 -5.21 -13.07 3.49
C ILE A 86 -4.09 -12.15 3.99
N ILE A 87 -4.15 -10.87 3.65
CA ILE A 87 -3.16 -9.88 4.08
C ILE A 87 -3.23 -9.67 5.60
N GLN A 88 -4.44 -9.56 6.18
CA GLN A 88 -4.63 -9.43 7.62
C GLN A 88 -4.05 -10.62 8.41
N GLN A 89 -4.20 -11.83 7.88
CA GLN A 89 -3.63 -13.03 8.51
C GLN A 89 -2.10 -13.04 8.46
N ARG A 90 -1.49 -12.64 7.33
CA ARG A 90 -0.05 -12.68 7.09
C ARG A 90 0.69 -11.51 7.72
N LEU A 91 0.07 -10.34 7.74
CA LEU A 91 0.62 -9.07 8.22
C LEU A 91 -0.34 -8.42 9.25
N PRO A 92 -0.60 -9.10 10.40
CA PRO A 92 -1.64 -8.72 11.34
C PRO A 92 -1.41 -7.36 12.03
N SER A 93 -0.18 -6.84 12.00
CA SER A 93 0.16 -5.52 12.54
C SER A 93 0.05 -4.38 11.51
N TYR A 94 -0.38 -4.69 10.28
CA TYR A 94 -0.54 -3.67 9.25
C TYR A 94 -1.99 -3.19 9.16
N ALA A 95 -2.17 -1.89 9.02
CA ALA A 95 -3.41 -1.31 8.53
C ALA A 95 -3.47 -1.47 7.01
N ILE A 96 -4.68 -1.57 6.47
CA ILE A 96 -4.91 -1.69 5.03
C ILE A 96 -5.85 -0.57 4.61
N ALA A 97 -5.49 0.16 3.55
CA ALA A 97 -6.38 1.07 2.83
C ALA A 97 -6.60 0.52 1.42
N ASN A 98 -7.83 0.14 1.11
CA ASN A 98 -8.23 -0.37 -0.20
C ASN A 98 -8.95 0.75 -0.94
N ILE A 99 -8.36 1.27 -2.02
CA ILE A 99 -8.77 2.54 -2.61
C ILE A 99 -9.43 2.38 -3.98
N ASN A 100 -10.43 3.22 -4.25
CA ASN A 100 -10.88 3.56 -5.59
C ASN A 100 -10.11 4.80 -6.09
N TYR A 101 -10.09 4.99 -7.38
CA TYR A 101 -9.61 6.20 -8.05
C TYR A 101 -10.55 6.53 -9.23
N ARG A 102 -10.55 7.77 -9.69
CA ARG A 102 -11.38 8.18 -10.83
C ARG A 102 -10.99 7.42 -12.09
N LEU A 103 -11.96 6.77 -12.68
CA LEU A 103 -11.80 6.03 -13.93
C LEU A 103 -11.84 6.99 -15.11
N ALA A 104 -10.93 6.78 -16.07
CA ALA A 104 -10.91 7.55 -17.30
C ALA A 104 -12.12 7.20 -18.18
N THR A 105 -12.65 8.19 -18.84
CA THR A 105 -13.68 8.04 -19.87
C THR A 105 -13.18 8.67 -21.17
N ASN A 106 -13.95 8.56 -22.24
CA ASN A 106 -13.60 9.20 -23.51
C ASN A 106 -13.55 10.72 -23.44
N THR A 107 -14.12 11.33 -22.41
CA THR A 107 -14.29 12.79 -22.31
C THR A 107 -13.77 13.39 -21.00
N SER A 108 -13.39 12.56 -20.03
CA SER A 108 -12.98 13.04 -18.71
C SER A 108 -12.03 12.10 -18.01
N ASN A 109 -11.43 12.59 -16.95
CA ASN A 109 -10.51 11.85 -16.08
C ASN A 109 -9.35 11.20 -16.84
N HIS A 110 -8.87 11.85 -17.92
CA HIS A 110 -7.63 11.43 -18.56
C HIS A 110 -6.46 11.50 -17.59
N PHE A 111 -5.38 10.82 -17.88
CA PHE A 111 -4.14 10.97 -17.11
C PHE A 111 -3.71 12.46 -17.12
N PRO A 112 -3.33 13.06 -15.95
CA PRO A 112 -2.93 12.42 -14.71
C PRO A 112 -4.00 12.34 -13.59
N SER A 113 -5.31 12.24 -13.91
CA SER A 113 -6.36 12.20 -12.86
C SER A 113 -6.13 11.09 -11.85
N GLN A 114 -5.76 9.87 -12.29
CA GLN A 114 -5.52 8.70 -11.44
C GLN A 114 -4.28 8.90 -10.56
N GLU A 115 -3.22 9.47 -11.12
CA GLU A 115 -2.00 9.84 -10.39
C GLU A 115 -2.29 10.87 -9.29
N ASN A 116 -3.13 11.87 -9.58
CA ASN A 116 -3.55 12.87 -8.61
C ASN A 116 -4.40 12.27 -7.50
N ASP A 117 -5.23 11.27 -7.82
CA ASP A 117 -6.03 10.54 -6.83
C ASP A 117 -5.15 9.71 -5.90
N MET A 118 -4.10 9.06 -6.43
CA MET A 118 -3.10 8.39 -5.60
C MET A 118 -2.46 9.33 -4.57
N LYS A 119 -2.03 10.51 -5.01
CA LYS A 119 -1.46 11.54 -4.10
C LYS A 119 -2.47 11.98 -3.05
N ALA A 120 -3.71 12.24 -3.47
CA ALA A 120 -4.77 12.67 -2.56
C ALA A 120 -5.07 11.61 -1.50
N ALA A 121 -5.15 10.33 -1.88
CA ALA A 121 -5.38 9.21 -0.98
C ALA A 121 -4.24 9.06 0.04
N ILE A 122 -2.99 9.11 -0.41
CA ILE A 122 -1.83 9.03 0.47
C ILE A 122 -1.79 10.22 1.44
N ASN A 123 -1.99 11.44 0.95
CA ASN A 123 -2.01 12.64 1.78
C ASN A 123 -3.13 12.59 2.84
N PHE A 124 -4.32 12.11 2.47
CA PHE A 124 -5.42 11.91 3.41
C PHE A 124 -5.02 10.93 4.52
N LEU A 125 -4.46 9.78 4.18
CA LEU A 125 -4.04 8.77 5.15
C LEU A 125 -2.94 9.28 6.09
N LEU A 126 -1.98 10.07 5.58
CA LEU A 126 -0.93 10.69 6.38
C LEU A 126 -1.50 11.76 7.33
N GLN A 127 -2.42 12.59 6.87
CA GLN A 127 -3.11 13.59 7.72
C GLN A 127 -3.93 12.93 8.83
N GLN A 128 -4.50 11.76 8.55
CA GLN A 128 -5.28 10.98 9.51
C GLN A 128 -4.43 10.00 10.34
N SER A 129 -3.12 9.93 10.15
CA SER A 129 -2.26 8.91 10.76
C SER A 129 -2.34 8.89 12.29
N GLY A 130 -2.43 10.05 12.94
CA GLY A 130 -2.65 10.16 14.38
C GLY A 130 -4.01 9.61 14.83
N ASN A 131 -5.10 9.96 14.11
CA ASN A 131 -6.45 9.50 14.42
C ASN A 131 -6.60 7.99 14.22
N TYR A 132 -5.92 7.44 13.22
CA TYR A 132 -5.93 6.01 12.92
C TYR A 132 -4.89 5.23 13.72
N ALA A 133 -4.00 5.91 14.44
CA ALA A 133 -2.86 5.31 15.14
C ALA A 133 -2.04 4.41 14.19
N ILE A 134 -1.62 4.95 13.05
CA ILE A 134 -0.77 4.30 12.04
C ILE A 134 0.51 5.10 11.82
N SER A 135 1.58 4.40 11.48
CA SER A 135 2.86 5.02 11.13
C SER A 135 2.87 5.54 9.69
N GLN A 136 3.86 6.34 9.35
CA GLN A 136 4.04 6.84 7.98
C GLN A 136 4.80 5.87 7.06
N LYS A 137 4.96 4.59 7.48
CA LYS A 137 5.60 3.56 6.66
C LYS A 137 4.55 2.92 5.76
N ILE A 138 4.65 3.23 4.46
CA ILE A 138 3.65 2.89 3.46
C ILE A 138 4.22 1.84 2.51
N VAL A 139 3.45 0.79 2.26
CA VAL A 139 3.62 -0.17 1.18
C VAL A 139 2.51 0.07 0.15
N LEU A 140 2.85 0.16 -1.12
CA LEU A 140 1.88 0.18 -2.20
C LEU A 140 1.78 -1.22 -2.82
N LEU A 141 0.57 -1.73 -2.97
CA LEU A 141 0.28 -3.02 -3.59
C LEU A 141 -0.76 -2.81 -4.69
N GLY A 142 -0.43 -3.16 -5.91
CA GLY A 142 -1.35 -3.02 -7.03
C GLY A 142 -1.26 -4.15 -8.04
N ALA A 143 -2.28 -4.27 -8.89
CA ALA A 143 -2.27 -5.14 -10.04
C ALA A 143 -2.59 -4.37 -11.32
N SER A 144 -1.92 -4.71 -12.43
CA SER A 144 -2.18 -4.09 -13.74
C SER A 144 -2.07 -2.55 -13.67
N SER A 145 -3.13 -1.83 -14.05
CA SER A 145 -3.19 -0.37 -13.91
C SER A 145 -2.97 0.13 -12.49
N GLY A 146 -3.36 -0.65 -11.46
CA GLY A 146 -3.08 -0.32 -10.05
C GLY A 146 -1.60 -0.46 -9.71
N ALA A 147 -0.90 -1.45 -10.26
CA ALA A 147 0.55 -1.60 -10.10
C ALA A 147 1.33 -0.50 -10.83
N HIS A 148 0.84 -0.08 -12.01
CA HIS A 148 1.33 1.11 -12.71
C HIS A 148 1.26 2.35 -11.81
N LEU A 149 0.11 2.62 -11.20
CA LEU A 149 -0.07 3.77 -10.30
C LEU A 149 0.80 3.66 -9.05
N ALA A 150 0.95 2.44 -8.48
CA ALA A 150 1.82 2.18 -7.34
C ALA A 150 3.30 2.48 -7.65
N THR A 151 3.82 1.94 -8.75
CA THR A 151 5.21 2.13 -9.19
C THR A 151 5.47 3.59 -9.58
N LEU A 152 4.52 4.23 -10.29
CA LEU A 152 4.63 5.64 -10.67
C LEU A 152 4.71 6.54 -9.44
N GLN A 153 3.83 6.33 -8.46
CA GLN A 153 3.84 7.09 -7.20
C GLN A 153 5.16 6.89 -6.44
N ALA A 154 5.64 5.66 -6.36
CA ALA A 154 6.82 5.32 -5.57
C ALA A 154 8.14 5.83 -6.17
N TYR A 155 8.22 6.01 -7.49
CA TYR A 155 9.47 6.40 -8.16
C TYR A 155 9.50 7.86 -8.57
N LYS A 156 8.35 8.44 -8.92
CA LYS A 156 8.26 9.82 -9.41
C LYS A 156 8.30 10.84 -8.28
N TYR A 157 7.88 10.46 -7.06
CA TYR A 157 7.78 11.38 -5.94
C TYR A 157 8.68 10.95 -4.79
N ALA A 158 9.55 11.87 -4.36
CA ALA A 158 10.46 11.63 -3.24
C ALA A 158 9.72 11.58 -1.89
N GLU A 159 8.61 12.34 -1.78
CA GLU A 159 7.82 12.44 -0.55
C GLU A 159 6.31 12.24 -0.81
N PRO A 160 5.65 11.49 0.07
CA PRO A 160 6.24 10.70 1.15
C PRO A 160 7.01 9.51 0.59
N LYS A 161 8.10 9.13 1.25
CA LYS A 161 8.89 7.97 0.82
C LYS A 161 8.07 6.68 0.99
N ILE A 162 7.86 5.96 -0.11
CA ILE A 162 7.23 4.65 -0.10
C ILE A 162 8.25 3.61 0.38
N SER A 163 7.86 2.78 1.36
CA SER A 163 8.76 1.82 1.99
C SER A 163 9.00 0.56 1.14
N ALA A 164 8.00 0.13 0.37
CA ALA A 164 8.10 -0.96 -0.59
C ALA A 164 6.95 -0.92 -1.60
N VAL A 165 7.15 -1.54 -2.76
CA VAL A 165 6.13 -1.74 -3.78
C VAL A 165 5.94 -3.23 -4.05
N VAL A 166 4.68 -3.66 -4.17
CA VAL A 166 4.26 -4.99 -4.63
C VAL A 166 3.54 -4.80 -5.95
N ASP A 167 4.17 -5.23 -7.02
CA ASP A 167 3.72 -5.04 -8.40
C ASP A 167 3.28 -6.38 -8.98
N PHE A 168 1.97 -6.51 -9.22
CA PHE A 168 1.43 -7.63 -9.99
C PHE A 168 1.19 -7.16 -11.44
N PHE A 169 2.06 -7.60 -12.34
CA PHE A 169 1.99 -7.40 -13.81
C PHE A 169 1.66 -5.96 -14.25
N GLY A 170 2.23 -4.96 -13.59
CA GLY A 170 2.02 -3.56 -13.94
C GLY A 170 2.79 -3.12 -15.18
N PRO A 171 2.20 -2.28 -16.05
CA PRO A 171 2.95 -1.62 -17.10
C PRO A 171 3.83 -0.50 -16.50
N VAL A 172 5.06 -0.37 -17.03
CA VAL A 172 6.05 0.59 -16.53
C VAL A 172 6.61 1.52 -17.61
N ASP A 173 6.44 1.17 -18.87
CA ASP A 173 6.71 2.00 -20.04
C ASP A 173 5.46 2.07 -20.90
N MET A 174 4.75 3.20 -20.83
CA MET A 174 3.45 3.37 -21.50
C MET A 174 3.58 3.49 -23.01
N ALA A 175 4.69 4.02 -23.52
CA ALA A 175 4.94 4.08 -24.95
C ALA A 175 5.27 2.69 -25.53
N ALA A 176 6.09 1.93 -24.83
CA ALA A 176 6.40 0.55 -25.20
C ALA A 176 5.15 -0.34 -25.14
N LEU A 177 4.31 -0.19 -24.10
CA LEU A 177 3.03 -0.89 -24.00
C LEU A 177 2.13 -0.58 -25.19
N TYR A 178 1.95 0.70 -25.53
CA TYR A 178 1.15 1.13 -26.68
C TYR A 178 1.64 0.52 -27.99
N ASN A 179 2.95 0.53 -28.21
CA ASN A 179 3.56 0.05 -29.45
C ASN A 179 3.56 -1.49 -29.57
N SER A 180 3.65 -2.21 -28.45
CA SER A 180 3.72 -3.66 -28.41
C SER A 180 2.36 -4.35 -28.45
N THR A 181 1.28 -3.66 -28.06
CA THR A 181 -0.05 -4.30 -28.03
C THR A 181 -0.53 -4.63 -29.44
N THR A 182 -0.89 -5.88 -29.66
CA THR A 182 -1.53 -6.38 -30.88
C THR A 182 -3.06 -6.32 -30.80
N ILE A 183 -3.60 -6.05 -29.63
CA ILE A 183 -5.03 -5.98 -29.36
C ILE A 183 -5.51 -4.53 -29.61
N PRO A 184 -6.30 -4.26 -30.66
CA PRO A 184 -6.74 -2.88 -30.99
C PRO A 184 -7.49 -2.22 -29.83
N PHE A 185 -8.29 -2.97 -29.08
CA PHE A 185 -9.03 -2.46 -27.92
C PHE A 185 -8.09 -1.91 -26.83
N ASN A 186 -6.99 -2.60 -26.51
CA ASN A 186 -6.02 -2.13 -25.53
C ASN A 186 -5.35 -0.83 -25.96
N ARG A 187 -5.04 -0.69 -27.27
CA ARG A 187 -4.49 0.54 -27.83
C ARG A 187 -5.46 1.71 -27.67
N SER A 188 -6.74 1.50 -27.98
CA SER A 188 -7.77 2.53 -27.83
C SER A 188 -7.96 2.98 -26.38
N ILE A 189 -7.83 2.07 -25.41
CA ILE A 189 -7.88 2.43 -23.98
C ILE A 189 -6.70 3.36 -23.62
N ILE A 190 -5.49 3.02 -24.07
CA ILE A 190 -4.29 3.83 -23.78
C ILE A 190 -4.42 5.21 -24.46
N GLU A 191 -4.91 5.26 -25.70
CA GLU A 191 -5.18 6.52 -26.40
C GLU A 191 -6.22 7.38 -25.65
N GLY A 192 -7.29 6.77 -25.19
CA GLY A 192 -8.32 7.45 -24.38
C GLY A 192 -7.74 7.96 -23.06
N LEU A 193 -6.96 7.14 -22.33
CA LEU A 193 -6.33 7.53 -21.09
C LEU A 193 -5.36 8.71 -21.29
N MET A 194 -4.54 8.66 -22.33
CA MET A 194 -3.48 9.65 -22.61
C MET A 194 -3.97 10.82 -23.46
N ASN A 195 -5.24 10.82 -23.86
CA ASN A 195 -5.80 11.79 -24.81
C ASN A 195 -4.91 11.98 -26.05
N GLY A 196 -4.45 10.86 -26.63
CA GLY A 196 -3.58 10.84 -27.80
C GLY A 196 -2.64 9.62 -27.84
N THR A 197 -1.72 9.67 -28.79
CA THR A 197 -0.73 8.62 -29.07
C THR A 197 0.66 9.02 -28.56
N PRO A 198 1.64 8.11 -28.49
CA PRO A 198 3.02 8.47 -28.18
C PRO A 198 3.61 9.53 -29.11
N THR A 199 3.13 9.60 -30.35
CA THR A 199 3.57 10.61 -31.34
C THR A 199 2.89 11.96 -31.13
N SER A 200 1.58 11.98 -30.84
CA SER A 200 0.81 13.23 -30.68
C SER A 200 0.98 13.83 -29.26
N ASN A 201 1.27 13.00 -28.25
CA ASN A 201 1.40 13.46 -26.86
C ASN A 201 2.61 12.83 -26.13
N PRO A 202 3.83 12.93 -26.70
CA PRO A 202 5.03 12.21 -26.21
C PRO A 202 5.37 12.54 -24.77
N LEU A 203 5.17 13.79 -24.35
CA LEU A 203 5.50 14.21 -22.98
C LEU A 203 4.61 13.51 -21.95
N LEU A 204 3.32 13.31 -22.25
CA LEU A 204 2.42 12.65 -21.32
C LEU A 204 2.76 11.16 -21.17
N PHE A 205 3.09 10.47 -22.28
CA PHE A 205 3.60 9.10 -22.22
C PHE A 205 4.91 8.98 -21.43
N GLN A 206 5.80 9.95 -21.57
CA GLN A 206 7.03 10.00 -20.80
C GLN A 206 6.76 10.20 -19.29
N GLN A 207 5.85 11.14 -18.96
CA GLN A 207 5.49 11.45 -17.57
C GLN A 207 4.66 10.36 -16.89
N SER A 208 3.98 9.52 -17.65
CA SER A 208 3.18 8.39 -17.15
C SER A 208 3.96 7.07 -17.07
N SER A 209 5.22 7.03 -17.47
CA SER A 209 6.02 5.80 -17.48
C SER A 209 6.90 5.70 -16.22
N PRO A 210 6.57 4.83 -15.25
CA PRO A 210 7.35 4.66 -14.01
C PRO A 210 8.84 4.42 -14.26
N LEU A 211 9.17 3.69 -15.32
CA LEU A 211 10.55 3.34 -15.69
C LEU A 211 11.46 4.57 -15.86
N ASN A 212 10.90 5.71 -16.28
CA ASN A 212 11.64 6.96 -16.48
C ASN A 212 12.05 7.64 -15.17
N PHE A 213 11.44 7.28 -14.05
CA PHE A 213 11.67 7.89 -12.73
C PHE A 213 12.47 6.99 -11.79
N VAL A 214 12.88 5.80 -12.24
CA VAL A 214 13.70 4.89 -11.44
C VAL A 214 15.09 5.48 -11.23
N THR A 215 15.46 5.66 -9.96
CA THR A 215 16.75 6.12 -9.48
C THR A 215 17.32 5.15 -8.44
N ASN A 216 18.54 5.36 -8.00
CA ASN A 216 19.12 4.59 -6.89
C ASN A 216 18.44 4.83 -5.52
N GLN A 217 17.52 5.81 -5.44
CA GLN A 217 16.70 6.10 -4.26
C GLN A 217 15.31 5.47 -4.34
N SER A 218 14.97 4.80 -5.45
CA SER A 218 13.67 4.16 -5.64
C SER A 218 13.37 3.11 -4.59
N SER A 219 12.10 2.90 -4.32
CA SER A 219 11.63 1.98 -3.28
C SER A 219 11.96 0.52 -3.62
N PRO A 220 12.30 -0.31 -2.63
CA PRO A 220 12.38 -1.76 -2.81
C PRO A 220 11.10 -2.29 -3.47
N THR A 221 11.25 -3.16 -4.49
CA THR A 221 10.10 -3.62 -5.29
C THR A 221 10.14 -5.12 -5.52
N ILE A 222 9.00 -5.78 -5.26
CA ILE A 222 8.77 -7.17 -5.65
C ILE A 222 7.76 -7.20 -6.79
N ILE A 223 8.05 -7.97 -7.82
CA ILE A 223 7.30 -8.00 -9.08
C ILE A 223 6.87 -9.43 -9.37
N PHE A 224 5.60 -9.59 -9.75
CA PHE A 224 5.02 -10.87 -10.15
C PHE A 224 4.41 -10.74 -11.55
N HIS A 225 4.73 -11.68 -12.45
CA HIS A 225 4.22 -11.65 -13.82
C HIS A 225 3.98 -13.05 -14.38
N GLY A 226 2.97 -13.21 -15.22
CA GLY A 226 2.75 -14.43 -16.00
C GLY A 226 3.49 -14.40 -17.33
N ASP A 227 4.09 -15.51 -17.78
CA ASP A 227 4.80 -15.55 -19.06
C ASP A 227 3.90 -15.57 -20.29
N LYS A 228 2.58 -15.77 -20.10
CA LYS A 228 1.54 -15.75 -21.13
C LYS A 228 0.63 -14.52 -21.05
N ASP A 229 1.10 -13.45 -20.41
CA ASP A 229 0.36 -12.21 -20.34
C ASP A 229 0.34 -11.51 -21.71
N GLU A 230 -0.84 -11.50 -22.33
CA GLU A 230 -1.08 -10.86 -23.64
C GLU A 230 -1.55 -9.40 -23.51
N VAL A 231 -1.90 -8.95 -22.29
CA VAL A 231 -2.37 -7.59 -22.02
C VAL A 231 -1.21 -6.66 -21.70
N VAL A 232 -0.38 -7.06 -20.73
CA VAL A 232 0.86 -6.39 -20.36
C VAL A 232 2.01 -7.37 -20.60
N PRO A 233 2.80 -7.20 -21.67
CA PRO A 233 3.90 -8.13 -21.97
C PRO A 233 4.88 -8.24 -20.81
N VAL A 234 5.32 -9.44 -20.47
CA VAL A 234 6.29 -9.72 -19.39
C VAL A 234 7.60 -8.92 -19.54
N ALA A 235 7.89 -8.45 -20.74
CA ALA A 235 9.01 -7.55 -21.02
C ALA A 235 8.96 -6.24 -20.20
N GLN A 236 7.78 -5.77 -19.81
CA GLN A 236 7.62 -4.60 -18.93
C GLN A 236 8.25 -4.87 -17.55
N SER A 237 7.93 -6.01 -16.93
CA SER A 237 8.50 -6.40 -15.63
C SER A 237 9.99 -6.69 -15.71
N ILE A 238 10.46 -7.29 -16.82
CA ILE A 238 11.88 -7.52 -17.04
C ILE A 238 12.65 -6.19 -17.13
N ALA A 239 12.12 -5.23 -17.90
CA ALA A 239 12.70 -3.89 -18.02
C ALA A 239 12.78 -3.15 -16.68
N LEU A 240 11.72 -3.23 -15.86
CA LEU A 240 11.73 -2.65 -14.52
C LEU A 240 12.78 -3.30 -13.62
N LYS A 241 12.79 -4.63 -13.55
CA LYS A 241 13.77 -5.41 -12.77
C LYS A 241 15.21 -5.05 -13.16
N ASP A 242 15.50 -5.01 -14.46
CA ASP A 242 16.84 -4.71 -14.96
C ASP A 242 17.27 -3.28 -14.62
N LYS A 243 16.35 -2.32 -14.74
CA LYS A 243 16.60 -0.93 -14.35
C LYS A 243 16.86 -0.78 -12.85
N LEU A 244 16.03 -1.37 -12.00
CA LEU A 244 16.21 -1.36 -10.54
C LEU A 244 17.56 -2.02 -10.17
N GLN A 245 17.86 -3.17 -10.74
CA GLN A 245 19.10 -3.90 -10.49
C GLN A 245 20.34 -3.10 -10.93
N SER A 246 20.31 -2.44 -12.09
CA SER A 246 21.42 -1.63 -12.60
C SER A 246 21.76 -0.44 -11.69
N LEU A 247 20.79 0.01 -10.90
CA LEU A 247 20.93 1.13 -9.96
C LEU A 247 21.11 0.67 -8.50
N GLY A 248 21.26 -0.63 -8.26
CA GLY A 248 21.48 -1.19 -6.93
C GLY A 248 20.24 -1.14 -6.01
N VAL A 249 19.05 -0.95 -6.59
CA VAL A 249 17.80 -0.96 -5.82
C VAL A 249 17.37 -2.39 -5.53
N THR A 250 17.01 -2.68 -4.29
CA THR A 250 16.50 -4.00 -3.88
C THR A 250 15.26 -4.36 -4.67
N ASN A 251 15.33 -5.47 -5.41
CA ASN A 251 14.20 -5.93 -6.21
C ASN A 251 14.18 -7.46 -6.33
N GLN A 252 12.99 -8.01 -6.60
CA GLN A 252 12.77 -9.41 -6.93
C GLN A 252 11.73 -9.49 -8.04
N LEU A 253 11.97 -10.35 -9.04
CA LEU A 253 11.02 -10.67 -10.11
C LEU A 253 10.73 -12.16 -10.11
N PHE A 254 9.44 -12.51 -10.08
CA PHE A 254 8.94 -13.88 -10.21
C PHE A 254 8.05 -13.98 -11.44
N ILE A 255 8.49 -14.80 -12.40
CA ILE A 255 7.72 -15.09 -13.62
C ILE A 255 7.09 -16.47 -13.44
N TYR A 256 5.75 -16.51 -13.53
CA TYR A 256 4.98 -17.73 -13.37
C TYR A 256 4.65 -18.33 -14.76
N PRO A 257 5.07 -19.58 -15.01
CA PRO A 257 4.86 -20.22 -16.31
C PRO A 257 3.38 -20.50 -16.57
N ASN A 258 2.96 -20.29 -17.82
CA ASN A 258 1.60 -20.50 -18.32
C ASN A 258 0.52 -19.63 -17.63
N GLN A 259 0.91 -18.55 -16.94
CA GLN A 259 -0.05 -17.61 -16.37
C GLN A 259 -0.24 -16.40 -17.29
N GLY A 260 -1.50 -15.97 -17.40
CA GLY A 260 -1.91 -14.77 -18.14
C GLY A 260 -2.10 -13.55 -17.25
N HIS A 261 -2.83 -12.56 -17.78
CA HIS A 261 -3.18 -11.31 -17.10
C HIS A 261 -4.46 -11.46 -16.27
N ASP A 262 -4.40 -12.22 -15.18
CA ASP A 262 -5.57 -12.50 -14.35
C ASP A 262 -5.15 -12.83 -12.90
N ILE A 263 -6.11 -13.05 -12.02
CA ILE A 263 -5.89 -13.66 -10.70
C ILE A 263 -5.53 -15.13 -10.93
N TRP A 264 -4.33 -15.51 -10.50
CA TRP A 264 -3.84 -16.86 -10.71
C TRP A 264 -4.45 -17.85 -9.71
N PRO A 265 -4.64 -19.12 -10.12
CA PRO A 265 -5.17 -20.15 -9.22
C PRO A 265 -4.15 -20.52 -8.14
N ASP A 266 -4.65 -21.09 -7.03
CA ASP A 266 -3.77 -21.76 -6.08
C ASP A 266 -3.13 -23.02 -6.73
N PRO A 267 -1.84 -23.31 -6.38
CA PRO A 267 -1.05 -22.71 -5.30
C PRO A 267 -0.25 -21.45 -5.68
N ILE A 268 -0.41 -20.88 -6.89
CA ILE A 268 0.41 -19.79 -7.40
C ILE A 268 0.17 -18.49 -6.59
N MET A 269 -1.09 -18.13 -6.35
CA MET A 269 -1.40 -16.95 -5.53
C MET A 269 -0.89 -17.10 -4.10
N THR A 270 -1.00 -18.29 -3.53
CA THR A 270 -0.44 -18.57 -2.19
C THR A 270 1.07 -18.36 -2.16
N ASP A 271 1.82 -18.82 -3.18
CA ASP A 271 3.26 -18.62 -3.31
C ASP A 271 3.60 -17.13 -3.47
N ALA A 272 2.86 -16.38 -4.31
CA ALA A 272 3.06 -14.95 -4.48
C ALA A 272 2.85 -14.18 -3.17
N PHE A 273 1.81 -14.50 -2.39
CA PHE A 273 1.60 -13.89 -1.07
C PHE A 273 2.65 -14.29 -0.03
N ASN A 274 3.17 -15.52 -0.05
CA ASN A 274 4.29 -15.93 0.81
C ASN A 274 5.53 -15.08 0.53
N LYS A 275 5.87 -14.88 -0.75
CA LYS A 275 6.98 -14.05 -1.18
C LYS A 275 6.78 -12.57 -0.84
N THR A 276 5.55 -12.07 -1.03
CA THR A 276 5.15 -10.70 -0.64
C THR A 276 5.37 -10.47 0.85
N GLU A 277 4.89 -11.37 1.69
CA GLU A 277 5.06 -11.31 3.15
C GLU A 277 6.54 -11.27 3.55
N ALA A 278 7.35 -12.19 3.01
CA ALA A 278 8.78 -12.26 3.28
C ALA A 278 9.50 -10.97 2.84
N PHE A 279 9.18 -10.46 1.65
CA PHE A 279 9.76 -9.25 1.10
C PHE A 279 9.42 -8.02 1.94
N ILE A 280 8.15 -7.84 2.31
CA ILE A 280 7.70 -6.73 3.16
C ILE A 280 8.39 -6.79 4.53
N LYS A 281 8.42 -7.95 5.19
CA LYS A 281 9.08 -8.12 6.50
C LYS A 281 10.58 -7.81 6.47
N SER A 282 11.26 -8.08 5.36
CA SER A 282 12.69 -7.82 5.20
C SER A 282 13.01 -6.34 4.92
N ASN A 283 12.15 -5.64 4.20
CA ASN A 283 12.44 -4.30 3.67
C ASN A 283 11.71 -3.17 4.40
N VAL A 284 10.62 -3.43 5.10
CA VAL A 284 9.82 -2.43 5.81
C VAL A 284 10.00 -2.58 7.31
N LYS A 285 10.95 -1.83 7.87
CA LYS A 285 11.33 -1.88 9.30
C LYS A 285 10.66 -0.78 10.10
#